data_8ac5eb5f7c45aa15297cadaf62587ba8
#
_entry.id   8ac5eb5f7c45aa15297cadaf62587ba8
#
_cell.length_a   1.000
_cell.length_b   1.000
_cell.length_c   1.000
_cell.angle_alpha   90.00
_cell.angle_beta   90.00
_cell.angle_gamma   90.00
#
_symmetry.space_group_name_H-M   'P 1'
#
loop_
_entity.id
_entity.type
_entity.pdbx_description
1 polymer ?
#
loop_
_entity_poly.entity_id
_entity_poly.type
_entity_poly.pdbx_seq_one_letter_code
_entity_poly.pdbx_strand_id
1 'polypeptide(L)'
;MNAYSAIFYLLAVIITVATALTITSRNLVYAVVYLIISFLGTALLFYLLGAPMLAALEAIIYAGAIMVLFLIIIMLMQIDKQEGVASLFNQCFFVIAVAGTAFSLVLLLLYGNSGSFFPLQAAMATPGQFGAFIFQKYWLAVEVVSFLLLVALVGALYLSRTNSEKSAYGGKR
;
A
#
# COMPACT_ATOMS: atom_id res chain seq x y z
N MET A 1 -11.80 23.68 14.75
CA MET A 1 -11.29 22.54 13.98
C MET A 1 -10.57 23.09 12.77
N ASN A 2 -9.27 22.89 12.66
CA ASN A 2 -8.53 23.34 11.50
C ASN A 2 -8.86 22.43 10.31
N ALA A 3 -9.07 22.98 9.13
CA ALA A 3 -9.38 22.22 7.92
C ALA A 3 -8.39 21.07 7.65
N TYR A 4 -7.12 21.25 8.02
CA TYR A 4 -6.08 20.23 7.91
C TYR A 4 -6.37 18.98 8.77
N SER A 5 -6.84 19.14 10.00
CA SER A 5 -7.19 18.01 10.87
C SER A 5 -8.37 17.23 10.31
N ALA A 6 -9.37 17.92 9.77
CA ALA A 6 -10.53 17.27 9.17
C ALA A 6 -10.12 16.43 7.94
N ILE A 7 -9.26 16.97 7.07
CA ILE A 7 -8.76 16.25 5.89
C ILE A 7 -7.91 15.04 6.31
N PHE A 8 -7.06 15.20 7.33
CA PHE A 8 -6.24 14.10 7.85
C PHE A 8 -7.10 12.93 8.32
N TYR A 9 -8.11 13.18 9.15
CA TYR A 9 -8.99 12.13 9.67
C TYR A 9 -9.85 11.50 8.57
N LEU A 10 -10.31 12.29 7.61
CA LEU A 10 -11.05 11.78 6.45
C LEU A 10 -10.19 10.82 5.64
N LEU A 11 -8.93 11.17 5.35
CA LEU A 11 -7.99 10.29 4.65
C LEU A 11 -7.71 9.02 5.46
N ALA A 12 -7.50 9.14 6.78
CA ALA A 12 -7.26 7.99 7.64
C ALA A 12 -8.42 6.99 7.60
N VAL A 13 -9.66 7.47 7.60
CA VAL A 13 -10.86 6.62 7.44
C VAL A 13 -10.89 5.96 6.07
N ILE A 14 -10.64 6.71 4.99
CA ILE A 14 -10.63 6.17 3.62
C ILE A 14 -9.59 5.04 3.50
N ILE A 15 -8.36 5.26 3.99
CA ILE A 15 -7.28 4.27 3.96
C ILE A 15 -7.70 3.00 4.72
N THR A 16 -8.24 3.16 5.92
CA THR A 16 -8.65 2.03 6.77
C THR A 16 -9.78 1.23 6.11
N VAL A 17 -10.78 1.91 5.57
CA VAL A 17 -11.89 1.26 4.86
C VAL A 17 -11.41 0.56 3.60
N ALA A 18 -10.56 1.21 2.79
CA ALA A 18 -10.00 0.61 1.57
C ALA A 18 -9.17 -0.65 1.89
N THR A 19 -8.34 -0.61 2.95
CA THR A 19 -7.56 -1.76 3.39
C THR A 19 -8.46 -2.90 3.90
N ALA A 20 -9.49 -2.59 4.66
CA ALA A 20 -10.47 -3.59 5.13
C ALA A 20 -11.21 -4.24 3.96
N LEU A 21 -11.61 -3.47 2.94
CA LEU A 21 -12.22 -3.97 1.70
C LEU A 21 -11.26 -4.85 0.91
N THR A 22 -9.98 -4.53 0.88
CA THR A 22 -8.93 -5.36 0.24
C THR A 22 -8.90 -6.76 0.84
N ILE A 23 -8.87 -6.88 2.17
CA ILE A 23 -8.80 -8.17 2.88
C ILE A 23 -10.11 -8.96 2.73
N THR A 24 -11.23 -8.26 2.69
CA THR A 24 -12.57 -8.89 2.61
C THR A 24 -12.96 -9.28 1.18
N SER A 25 -12.32 -8.69 0.18
CA SER A 25 -12.66 -8.91 -1.22
C SER A 25 -12.30 -10.32 -1.68
N ARG A 26 -13.27 -11.07 -2.20
CA ARG A 26 -13.06 -12.42 -2.77
C ARG A 26 -12.47 -12.37 -4.17
N ASN A 27 -12.75 -11.32 -4.93
CA ASN A 27 -12.19 -11.13 -6.24
C ASN A 27 -10.84 -10.43 -6.13
N LEU A 28 -9.76 -11.12 -6.52
CA LEU A 28 -8.39 -10.61 -6.45
C LEU A 28 -8.22 -9.29 -7.21
N VAL A 29 -8.89 -9.10 -8.34
CA VAL A 29 -8.81 -7.86 -9.11
C VAL A 29 -9.37 -6.67 -8.31
N TYR A 30 -10.55 -6.83 -7.68
CA TYR A 30 -11.13 -5.78 -6.83
C TYR A 30 -10.26 -5.53 -5.58
N ALA A 31 -9.70 -6.59 -4.98
CA ALA A 31 -8.79 -6.45 -3.85
C ALA A 31 -7.59 -5.56 -4.19
N VAL A 32 -6.96 -5.79 -5.35
CA VAL A 32 -5.82 -4.98 -5.80
C VAL A 32 -6.23 -3.54 -6.08
N VAL A 33 -7.40 -3.30 -6.67
CA VAL A 33 -7.90 -1.94 -6.91
C VAL A 33 -8.11 -1.19 -5.59
N TYR A 34 -8.72 -1.82 -4.58
CA TYR A 34 -8.86 -1.22 -3.25
C TYR A 34 -7.49 -0.96 -2.58
N LEU A 35 -6.53 -1.85 -2.78
CA LEU A 35 -5.18 -1.68 -2.27
C LEU A 35 -4.46 -0.48 -2.93
N ILE A 36 -4.63 -0.28 -4.23
CA ILE A 36 -4.12 0.90 -4.95
C ILE A 36 -4.73 2.18 -4.36
N ILE A 37 -6.04 2.20 -4.10
CA ILE A 37 -6.72 3.35 -3.47
C ILE A 37 -6.15 3.62 -2.08
N SER A 38 -5.86 2.57 -1.29
CA SER A 38 -5.24 2.70 0.02
C SER A 38 -3.85 3.33 -0.07
N PHE A 39 -2.99 2.89 -1.00
CA PHE A 39 -1.65 3.48 -1.18
C PHE A 39 -1.70 4.92 -1.69
N LEU A 40 -2.62 5.26 -2.59
CA LEU A 40 -2.82 6.64 -3.01
C LEU A 40 -3.31 7.52 -1.85
N GLY A 41 -4.20 7.00 -1.00
CA GLY A 41 -4.60 7.67 0.24
C GLY A 41 -3.43 7.91 1.19
N THR A 42 -2.56 6.91 1.36
CA THR A 42 -1.34 7.03 2.20
C THR A 42 -0.36 8.05 1.60
N ALA A 43 -0.19 8.10 0.30
CA ALA A 43 0.63 9.12 -0.36
C ALA A 43 0.10 10.54 -0.09
N LEU A 44 -1.22 10.75 -0.17
CA LEU A 44 -1.85 12.03 0.18
C LEU A 44 -1.64 12.37 1.67
N LEU A 45 -1.67 11.37 2.53
CA LEU A 45 -1.43 11.55 3.96
C LEU A 45 0.02 11.98 4.22
N PHE A 46 1.02 11.38 3.57
CA PHE A 46 2.41 11.82 3.63
C PHE A 46 2.60 13.25 3.12
N TYR A 47 1.90 13.60 2.05
CA TYR A 47 1.93 14.97 1.55
C TYR A 47 1.41 15.98 2.58
N LEU A 48 0.30 15.66 3.25
CA LEU A 48 -0.26 16.49 4.34
C LEU A 48 0.66 16.60 5.55
N LEU A 49 1.43 15.54 5.86
CA LEU A 49 2.41 15.56 6.94
C LEU A 49 3.69 16.34 6.60
N GLY A 50 3.78 16.93 5.39
CA GLY A 50 4.93 17.73 4.99
C GLY A 50 6.10 16.90 4.42
N ALA A 51 5.84 15.66 3.99
CA ALA A 51 6.83 14.78 3.37
C ALA A 51 6.51 14.55 1.87
N PRO A 52 6.55 15.59 1.01
CA PRO A 52 6.13 15.48 -0.39
C PRO A 52 6.97 14.50 -1.20
N MET A 53 8.25 14.36 -0.86
CA MET A 53 9.12 13.39 -1.53
C MET A 53 8.72 11.95 -1.24
N LEU A 54 8.36 11.63 0.02
CA LEU A 54 7.83 10.32 0.38
C LEU A 54 6.50 10.04 -0.32
N ALA A 55 5.63 11.03 -0.37
CA ALA A 55 4.34 10.93 -1.07
C ALA A 55 4.53 10.58 -2.55
N ALA A 56 5.48 11.25 -3.23
CA ALA A 56 5.79 10.96 -4.62
C ALA A 56 6.35 9.54 -4.80
N LEU A 57 7.28 9.11 -3.95
CA LEU A 57 7.84 7.76 -3.99
C LEU A 57 6.78 6.68 -3.72
N GLU A 58 5.89 6.91 -2.77
CA GLU A 58 4.76 6.02 -2.48
C GLU A 58 3.86 5.87 -3.71
N ALA A 59 3.46 6.98 -4.33
CA ALA A 59 2.59 6.94 -5.51
C ALA A 59 3.27 6.28 -6.73
N ILE A 60 4.55 6.58 -6.99
CA ILE A 60 5.27 6.08 -8.16
C ILE A 60 5.65 4.60 -8.00
N ILE A 61 6.19 4.22 -6.85
CA ILE A 61 6.74 2.87 -6.64
C ILE A 61 5.64 1.92 -6.19
N TYR A 62 4.91 2.24 -5.09
CA TYR A 62 3.91 1.31 -4.55
C TYR A 62 2.65 1.28 -5.39
N ALA A 63 1.96 2.40 -5.57
CA ALA A 63 0.71 2.42 -6.33
C ALA A 63 0.95 2.24 -7.85
N GLY A 64 2.00 2.86 -8.40
CA GLY A 64 2.31 2.82 -9.82
C GLY A 64 2.99 1.52 -10.24
N ALA A 65 4.23 1.28 -9.84
CA ALA A 65 5.01 0.18 -10.39
C ALA A 65 4.59 -1.19 -9.83
N ILE A 66 4.56 -1.34 -8.50
CA ILE A 66 4.35 -2.65 -7.87
C ILE A 66 2.90 -3.11 -8.04
N MET A 67 1.93 -2.24 -7.72
CA MET A 67 0.52 -2.64 -7.76
C MET A 67 -0.01 -2.82 -9.17
N VAL A 68 0.42 -1.99 -10.13
CA VAL A 68 0.03 -2.16 -11.53
C VAL A 68 0.61 -3.45 -12.10
N LEU A 69 1.89 -3.77 -11.80
CA LEU A 69 2.48 -5.05 -12.20
C LEU A 69 1.70 -6.23 -11.60
N PHE A 70 1.35 -6.14 -10.31
CA PHE A 70 0.58 -7.17 -9.62
C PHE A 70 -0.81 -7.34 -10.22
N LEU A 71 -1.49 -6.23 -10.57
CA LEU A 71 -2.77 -6.26 -11.26
C LEU A 71 -2.68 -6.99 -12.61
N ILE A 72 -1.65 -6.69 -13.42
CA ILE A 72 -1.45 -7.35 -14.71
C ILE A 72 -1.22 -8.86 -14.52
N ILE A 73 -0.40 -9.25 -13.54
CA ILE A 73 -0.15 -10.67 -13.24
C ILE A 73 -1.45 -11.39 -12.88
N ILE A 74 -2.26 -10.81 -12.01
CA ILE A 74 -3.56 -11.41 -11.61
C ILE A 74 -4.53 -11.49 -12.79
N MET A 75 -4.56 -10.50 -13.67
CA MET A 75 -5.40 -10.53 -14.86
C MET A 75 -4.94 -11.61 -15.85
N LEU A 76 -3.65 -11.89 -15.94
CA LEU A 76 -3.10 -12.95 -16.81
C LEU A 76 -3.29 -14.35 -16.22
N MET A 77 -3.34 -14.47 -14.89
CA MET A 77 -3.67 -15.72 -14.23
C MET A 77 -5.18 -15.97 -14.35
N GLN A 78 -5.56 -16.99 -15.12
CA GLN A 78 -6.94 -17.51 -15.15
C GLN A 78 -7.24 -18.18 -13.80
N ILE A 79 -7.61 -17.37 -12.82
CA ILE A 79 -8.07 -17.89 -11.53
C ILE A 79 -9.53 -18.26 -11.72
N ASP A 80 -9.81 -19.56 -11.71
CA ASP A 80 -11.18 -20.11 -11.72
C ASP A 80 -11.98 -19.40 -10.61
N LYS A 81 -13.10 -18.81 -11.03
CA LYS A 81 -14.06 -18.21 -10.11
C LYS A 81 -14.59 -19.31 -9.19
N GLN A 82 -14.02 -19.45 -8.02
CA GLN A 82 -14.70 -20.19 -6.96
C GLN A 82 -15.95 -19.40 -6.56
N GLU A 83 -17.05 -19.72 -7.20
CA GLU A 83 -18.39 -19.32 -6.79
C GLU A 83 -18.76 -20.04 -5.49
N GLY A 84 -18.16 -19.60 -4.41
CA GLY A 84 -18.57 -19.97 -3.06
C GLY A 84 -19.54 -18.92 -2.52
N VAL A 85 -20.82 -19.16 -2.63
CA VAL A 85 -21.89 -18.39 -1.96
C VAL A 85 -21.85 -18.67 -0.45
N ALA A 86 -20.76 -18.33 0.22
CA ALA A 86 -20.70 -18.49 1.65
C ALA A 86 -20.40 -17.13 2.29
N SER A 87 -21.43 -16.60 2.93
CA SER A 87 -21.35 -15.56 3.95
C SER A 87 -20.86 -14.17 3.54
N LEU A 88 -21.56 -13.55 2.60
CA LEU A 88 -21.52 -12.08 2.41
C LEU A 88 -21.78 -11.33 3.75
N PHE A 89 -22.58 -11.94 4.62
CA PHE A 89 -22.94 -11.38 5.92
C PHE A 89 -21.74 -11.25 6.88
N ASN A 90 -20.89 -12.28 6.91
CA ASN A 90 -19.72 -12.28 7.81
C ASN A 90 -18.61 -11.35 7.32
N GLN A 91 -18.47 -11.17 6.00
CA GLN A 91 -17.49 -10.25 5.40
C GLN A 91 -17.90 -8.79 5.57
N CYS A 92 -19.21 -8.49 5.38
CA CYS A 92 -19.75 -7.17 5.59
C CYS A 92 -19.65 -6.76 7.07
N PHE A 93 -19.87 -7.68 7.99
CA PHE A 93 -19.73 -7.46 9.43
C PHE A 93 -18.29 -7.10 9.81
N PHE A 94 -17.28 -7.78 9.25
CA PHE A 94 -15.87 -7.49 9.51
C PHE A 94 -15.47 -6.10 9.01
N VAL A 95 -15.88 -5.72 7.79
CA VAL A 95 -15.62 -4.37 7.25
C VAL A 95 -16.30 -3.29 8.09
N ILE A 96 -17.55 -3.50 8.48
CA ILE A 96 -18.30 -2.56 9.34
C ILE A 96 -17.64 -2.45 10.72
N ALA A 97 -17.17 -3.57 11.29
CA ALA A 97 -16.49 -3.56 12.57
C ALA A 97 -15.16 -2.79 12.52
N VAL A 98 -14.33 -3.03 11.48
CA VAL A 98 -13.06 -2.32 11.30
C VAL A 98 -13.28 -0.83 10.98
N ALA A 99 -14.24 -0.51 10.11
CA ALA A 99 -14.60 0.87 9.81
C ALA A 99 -15.20 1.58 11.05
N GLY A 100 -16.03 0.89 11.82
CA GLY A 100 -16.63 1.39 13.04
C GLY A 100 -15.61 1.65 14.14
N THR A 101 -14.64 0.75 14.33
CA THR A 101 -13.55 0.97 15.31
C THR A 101 -12.64 2.12 14.88
N ALA A 102 -12.29 2.23 13.60
CA ALA A 102 -11.51 3.36 13.09
C ALA A 102 -12.27 4.69 13.27
N PHE A 103 -13.55 4.70 12.93
CA PHE A 103 -14.41 5.88 13.11
C PHE A 103 -14.57 6.27 14.58
N SER A 104 -14.76 5.29 15.47
CA SER A 104 -14.82 5.50 16.91
C SER A 104 -13.52 6.08 17.47
N LEU A 105 -12.37 5.56 17.03
CA LEU A 105 -11.05 6.07 17.42
C LEU A 105 -10.85 7.52 16.94
N VAL A 106 -11.26 7.84 15.72
CA VAL A 106 -11.23 9.21 15.18
C VAL A 106 -12.11 10.14 16.02
N LEU A 107 -13.33 9.73 16.34
CA LEU A 107 -14.23 10.52 17.21
C LEU A 107 -13.63 10.76 18.59
N LEU A 108 -13.02 9.73 19.19
CA LEU A 108 -12.42 9.81 20.51
C LEU A 108 -11.22 10.77 20.52
N LEU A 109 -10.41 10.75 19.47
CA LEU A 109 -9.30 11.70 19.28
C LEU A 109 -9.81 13.13 19.03
N LEU A 110 -10.90 13.30 18.30
CA LEU A 110 -11.53 14.62 18.10
C LEU A 110 -12.12 15.18 19.38
N TYR A 111 -12.72 14.33 20.21
CA TYR A 111 -13.38 14.75 21.46
C TYR A 111 -12.40 14.92 22.62
N GLY A 112 -11.35 14.06 22.67
CA GLY A 112 -10.36 14.07 23.75
C GLY A 112 -9.31 15.18 23.66
N ASN A 113 -9.21 15.88 22.52
CA ASN A 113 -8.10 16.79 22.26
C ASN A 113 -8.54 18.26 22.17
N SER A 114 -8.84 18.84 23.31
CA SER A 114 -9.10 20.30 23.44
C SER A 114 -7.84 21.15 23.48
N GLY A 115 -6.66 20.63 23.21
CA GLY A 115 -5.42 21.40 23.30
C GLY A 115 -4.27 20.81 22.49
N SER A 116 -3.76 21.61 21.61
CA SER A 116 -2.43 21.53 20.97
C SER A 116 -2.19 20.31 20.07
N PHE A 117 -2.83 20.26 18.91
CA PHE A 117 -2.16 19.63 17.79
C PHE A 117 -0.93 20.46 17.43
N PHE A 118 0.23 19.80 17.36
CA PHE A 118 1.48 20.37 16.87
C PHE A 118 1.18 21.17 15.61
N PRO A 119 1.61 22.44 15.52
CA PRO A 119 1.65 23.08 14.21
C PRO A 119 2.58 22.21 13.36
N LEU A 120 2.00 21.46 12.43
CA LEU A 120 2.75 20.80 11.38
C LEU A 120 3.36 21.91 10.55
N GLN A 121 4.46 22.49 11.03
CA GLN A 121 5.37 23.22 10.19
C GLN A 121 5.94 22.16 9.26
N ALA A 122 5.34 22.08 8.09
CA ALA A 122 5.85 21.27 6.99
C ALA A 122 7.25 21.81 6.67
N ALA A 123 8.25 21.29 7.35
CA ALA A 123 9.64 21.44 6.93
C ALA A 123 9.74 20.65 5.62
N MET A 124 9.41 21.30 4.51
CA MET A 124 9.51 20.71 3.18
C MET A 124 10.99 20.47 2.90
N ALA A 125 11.46 19.27 3.23
CA ALA A 125 12.77 18.84 2.83
C ALA A 125 12.81 18.79 1.30
N THR A 126 13.73 19.56 0.69
CA THR A 126 13.92 19.50 -0.75
C THR A 126 14.40 18.11 -1.15
N PRO A 127 14.08 17.60 -2.35
CA PRO A 127 14.53 16.29 -2.82
C PRO A 127 16.05 16.10 -2.70
N GLY A 128 16.84 17.16 -2.94
CA GLY A 128 18.30 17.12 -2.78
C GLY A 128 18.74 16.94 -1.33
N GLN A 129 18.11 17.61 -0.37
CA GLN A 129 18.40 17.43 1.06
C GLN A 129 18.05 16.03 1.54
N PHE A 130 16.91 15.48 1.09
CA PHE A 130 16.50 14.14 1.39
C PHE A 130 17.49 13.10 0.85
N GLY A 131 17.91 13.25 -0.42
CA GLY A 131 18.92 12.40 -1.02
C GLY A 131 20.26 12.47 -0.29
N ALA A 132 20.77 13.67 -0.03
CA ALA A 132 22.01 13.85 0.71
C ALA A 132 21.95 13.22 2.10
N PHE A 133 20.86 13.37 2.82
CA PHE A 133 20.66 12.76 4.14
C PHE A 133 20.72 11.24 4.09
N ILE A 134 20.06 10.61 3.13
CA ILE A 134 20.05 9.14 2.98
C ILE A 134 21.45 8.64 2.63
N PHE A 135 22.11 9.24 1.62
CA PHE A 135 23.41 8.76 1.16
C PHE A 135 24.57 9.09 2.12
N GLN A 136 24.47 10.14 2.92
CA GLN A 136 25.51 10.47 3.92
C GLN A 136 25.34 9.73 5.22
N LYS A 137 24.10 9.60 5.73
CA LYS A 137 23.85 9.03 7.05
C LYS A 137 23.46 7.55 7.00
N TYR A 138 22.79 7.11 5.93
CA TYR A 138 22.26 5.75 5.79
C TYR A 138 22.83 5.01 4.57
N TRP A 139 24.06 5.32 4.18
CA TRP A 139 24.71 4.72 3.01
C TRP A 139 24.71 3.18 3.06
N LEU A 140 24.91 2.59 4.24
CA LEU A 140 24.91 1.15 4.44
C LEU A 140 23.51 0.54 4.20
N ALA A 141 22.45 1.23 4.58
CA ALA A 141 21.08 0.78 4.31
C ALA A 141 20.78 0.75 2.80
N VAL A 142 21.27 1.75 2.06
CA VAL A 142 21.15 1.80 0.59
C VAL A 142 21.88 0.62 -0.05
N GLU A 143 23.08 0.30 0.42
CA GLU A 143 23.87 -0.84 -0.07
C GLU A 143 23.16 -2.18 0.18
N VAL A 144 22.62 -2.38 1.39
CA VAL A 144 21.86 -3.60 1.73
C VAL A 144 20.61 -3.74 0.86
N VAL A 145 19.86 -2.66 0.65
CA VAL A 145 18.65 -2.68 -0.22
C VAL A 145 19.03 -2.98 -1.66
N SER A 146 20.12 -2.41 -2.16
CA SER A 146 20.63 -2.70 -3.51
C SER A 146 20.99 -4.17 -3.68
N PHE A 147 21.66 -4.75 -2.68
CA PHE A 147 21.98 -6.18 -2.66
C PHE A 147 20.73 -7.07 -2.62
N LEU A 148 19.74 -6.70 -1.80
CA LEU A 148 18.45 -7.41 -1.74
C LEU A 148 17.73 -7.39 -3.09
N LEU A 149 17.73 -6.25 -3.78
CA LEU A 149 17.13 -6.13 -5.12
C LEU A 149 17.86 -7.03 -6.13
N LEU A 150 19.19 -7.09 -6.07
CA LEU A 150 19.98 -7.99 -6.91
C LEU A 150 19.61 -9.45 -6.68
N VAL A 151 19.55 -9.89 -5.43
CA VAL A 151 19.18 -11.26 -5.06
C VAL A 151 17.75 -11.57 -5.51
N ALA A 152 16.80 -10.65 -5.33
CA ALA A 152 15.43 -10.81 -5.78
C ALA A 152 15.35 -10.96 -7.31
N LEU A 153 16.09 -10.14 -8.04
CA LEU A 153 16.16 -10.23 -9.52
C LEU A 153 16.71 -11.56 -10.00
N VAL A 154 17.86 -11.98 -9.43
CA VAL A 154 18.51 -13.27 -9.79
C VAL A 154 17.57 -14.43 -9.43
N GLY A 155 16.93 -14.40 -8.26
CA GLY A 155 15.97 -15.40 -7.83
C GLY A 155 14.77 -15.50 -8.77
N ALA A 156 14.20 -14.38 -9.19
CA ALA A 156 13.09 -14.34 -10.13
C ALA A 156 13.47 -14.93 -11.51
N LEU A 157 14.64 -14.56 -12.02
CA LEU A 157 15.15 -15.09 -13.30
C LEU A 157 15.42 -16.59 -13.22
N TYR A 158 15.99 -17.08 -12.12
CA TYR A 158 16.26 -18.50 -11.92
C TYR A 158 14.97 -19.32 -11.88
N LEU A 159 13.98 -18.90 -11.14
CA LEU A 159 12.68 -19.58 -11.05
C LEU A 159 11.94 -19.58 -12.40
N SER A 160 11.99 -18.48 -13.14
CA SER A 160 11.41 -18.38 -14.48
C SER A 160 12.04 -19.37 -15.46
N ARG A 161 13.36 -19.53 -15.43
CA ARG A 161 14.09 -20.44 -16.32
C ARG A 161 13.81 -21.91 -16.02
N THR A 162 13.78 -22.28 -14.74
CA THR A 162 13.53 -23.67 -14.32
C THR A 162 12.15 -24.19 -14.73
N ASN A 163 11.13 -23.34 -14.73
CA ASN A 163 9.79 -23.69 -15.17
C ASN A 163 9.72 -23.88 -16.71
N SER A 164 10.47 -23.11 -17.46
CA SER A 164 10.52 -23.23 -18.91
C SER A 164 11.14 -24.56 -19.36
N GLU A 165 12.18 -25.04 -18.67
CA GLU A 165 12.80 -26.34 -18.97
C GLU A 165 11.88 -27.53 -18.65
N LYS A 166 11.18 -27.49 -17.52
CA LYS A 166 10.22 -28.54 -17.14
C LYS A 166 9.06 -28.65 -18.13
N SER A 167 8.56 -27.54 -18.66
CA SER A 167 7.51 -27.51 -19.68
C SER A 167 7.99 -28.12 -21.02
N ALA A 168 9.24 -27.91 -21.39
CA ALA A 168 9.82 -28.46 -22.60
C ALA A 168 10.04 -29.99 -22.56
N TYR A 169 10.33 -30.54 -21.38
CA TYR A 169 10.52 -31.99 -21.20
C TYR A 169 9.23 -32.75 -20.90
N GLY A 170 8.19 -32.13 -20.32
CA GLY A 170 6.90 -32.74 -19.99
C GLY A 170 6.00 -33.01 -21.20
N GLY A 171 6.23 -32.39 -22.33
CA GLY A 171 5.44 -32.53 -23.57
C GLY A 171 5.83 -33.69 -24.48
N LYS A 172 6.78 -34.57 -24.07
CA LYS A 172 7.25 -35.73 -24.86
C LYS A 172 6.87 -37.09 -24.28
N ARG A 173 5.79 -37.19 -23.52
CA ARG A 173 5.22 -38.49 -23.10
C ARG A 173 3.79 -38.62 -23.53
#